data_2bd0d9126986390b7ebca880617df4c7
#
_entry.id   2bd0d9126986390b7ebca880617df4c7
#
_cell.length_a   1.000
_cell.length_b   1.000
_cell.length_c   1.000
_cell.angle_alpha   90.00
_cell.angle_beta   90.00
_cell.angle_gamma   90.00
#
_symmetry.space_group_name_H-M   'P 1'
#
loop_
_entity.id
_entity.type
_entity.pdbx_description
1 polymer ?
#
loop_
_entity_poly.entity_id
_entity_poly.type
_entity_poly.pdbx_seq_one_letter_code
_entity_poly.pdbx_strand_id
1 'polypeptide(L)'
;MVGAFERRLDPFPPDEVPPPPAGLARFLWACTRGARGYILAFALLSACVSIYEAWLFSFLGQVVDLLSTWQAGGEAAAQESRVLWGMAIVMATSVGLVALRTMVQHQILAINLPLRLRWDFHRLMLRQSLSFFSDEFSGRVTTKVMQTALAVRDVLFTLIEIAPGIGVYFIAIIALAGGFALKLMLPFIAWILLFGLAMRYFVPRLGKVGQEQAHARSSMTGRISDAYTNITTVKLFSHSNREAHFARAAMEDFKQTGFRQMRLVSQFEIVNQALVVALIMAAGGYALWLWHQGEVGAGAVAAITAMALRINGMSHWIMWQMTSLFESIGTVQDGMATLTRGPKVQDAPDAGVLVTSGGAVTFDNVSFNYNGERQVLDGLSLNIRPGEKIGLVGRSGAGKSTLINLLLRFYDVDSGQIRIDGQDIAHVTQDSLRSAIGMVTQDTSLLHRSIRDNIAYGRPDASDAQIRSAAAN
;
A
#
# COMPACT_ATOMS: atom_id res chain seq x y z
N MET A 1 -16.12 -14.24 20.33
CA MET A 1 -14.97 -14.94 19.68
C MET A 1 -14.29 -14.04 18.64
N VAL A 2 -15.02 -13.38 17.71
CA VAL A 2 -14.48 -12.50 16.67
C VAL A 2 -13.67 -11.34 17.25
N GLY A 3 -14.19 -10.59 18.22
CA GLY A 3 -13.48 -9.45 18.85
C GLY A 3 -12.15 -9.79 19.54
N ALA A 4 -11.87 -11.08 19.80
CA ALA A 4 -10.56 -11.51 20.28
C ALA A 4 -9.50 -11.50 19.16
N PHE A 5 -9.90 -11.76 17.90
CA PHE A 5 -9.02 -11.67 16.75
C PHE A 5 -8.74 -10.21 16.36
N GLU A 6 -9.74 -9.35 16.41
CA GLU A 6 -9.63 -7.91 16.09
C GLU A 6 -8.57 -7.20 16.95
N ARG A 7 -8.43 -7.60 18.22
CA ARG A 7 -7.48 -7.01 19.18
C ARG A 7 -6.07 -7.59 19.11
N ARG A 8 -5.79 -8.57 18.27
CA ARG A 8 -4.49 -9.26 18.21
C ARG A 8 -3.37 -8.41 17.60
N LEU A 9 -3.70 -7.55 16.68
CA LEU A 9 -2.76 -6.61 16.06
C LEU A 9 -3.15 -5.20 16.47
N ASP A 10 -2.30 -4.54 17.27
CA ASP A 10 -2.50 -3.13 17.64
C ASP A 10 -2.21 -2.22 16.44
N PRO A 11 -3.21 -1.44 15.96
CA PRO A 11 -3.01 -0.52 14.86
C PRO A 11 -2.30 0.79 15.28
N PHE A 12 -2.15 1.07 16.58
CA PHE A 12 -1.60 2.33 17.10
C PHE A 12 -0.46 2.11 18.10
N PRO A 13 0.64 1.44 17.71
CA PRO A 13 1.73 1.19 18.63
C PRO A 13 2.35 2.50 19.12
N PRO A 14 2.77 2.58 20.40
CA PRO A 14 3.43 3.77 20.95
C PRO A 14 4.84 3.97 20.39
N ASP A 15 5.50 2.87 20.00
CA ASP A 15 6.88 2.90 19.55
C ASP A 15 7.06 3.70 18.27
N GLU A 16 8.16 4.43 18.20
CA GLU A 16 8.57 5.15 17.01
C GLU A 16 9.17 4.21 15.98
N VAL A 17 8.71 4.36 14.73
CA VAL A 17 9.22 3.58 13.62
C VAL A 17 10.18 4.44 12.81
N PRO A 18 11.42 3.99 12.57
CA PRO A 18 12.35 4.71 11.70
C PRO A 18 11.81 4.76 10.27
N PRO A 19 12.24 5.75 9.48
CA PRO A 19 11.87 5.83 8.07
C PRO A 19 12.13 4.50 7.36
N PRO A 20 11.17 3.99 6.58
CA PRO A 20 11.37 2.74 5.86
C PRO A 20 12.49 2.87 4.83
N PRO A 21 13.27 1.81 4.60
CA PRO A 21 14.40 1.86 3.68
C PRO A 21 13.94 1.98 2.23
N ALA A 22 14.77 2.58 1.39
CA ALA A 22 14.57 2.61 -0.06
C ALA A 22 14.68 1.20 -0.67
N GLY A 23 13.89 0.97 -1.74
CA GLY A 23 13.81 -0.31 -2.45
C GLY A 23 12.59 -1.14 -2.04
N LEU A 24 11.81 -1.53 -3.06
CA LEU A 24 10.46 -2.12 -2.89
C LEU A 24 10.43 -3.29 -1.90
N ALA A 25 11.31 -4.28 -2.06
CA ALA A 25 11.30 -5.46 -1.19
C ALA A 25 11.65 -5.13 0.27
N ARG A 26 12.63 -4.23 0.48
CA ARG A 26 13.02 -3.79 1.82
C ARG A 26 11.93 -2.93 2.47
N PHE A 27 11.30 -2.07 1.68
CA PHE A 27 10.17 -1.25 2.11
C PHE A 27 8.99 -2.12 2.55
N LEU A 28 8.56 -3.06 1.71
CA LEU A 28 7.49 -4.01 2.04
C LEU A 28 7.83 -4.82 3.30
N TRP A 29 9.06 -5.30 3.41
CA TRP A 29 9.51 -6.04 4.61
C TRP A 29 9.49 -5.17 5.88
N ALA A 30 9.88 -3.90 5.79
CA ALA A 30 9.77 -2.96 6.92
C ALA A 30 8.30 -2.75 7.33
N CYS A 31 7.39 -2.61 6.37
CA CYS A 31 5.96 -2.44 6.59
C CYS A 31 5.29 -3.67 7.26
N THR A 32 5.91 -4.84 7.23
CA THR A 32 5.38 -6.03 7.95
C THR A 32 5.72 -6.08 9.44
N ARG A 33 6.49 -5.12 9.95
CA ARG A 33 6.92 -5.11 11.36
C ARG A 33 5.71 -5.17 12.30
N GLY A 34 5.76 -6.09 13.27
CA GLY A 34 4.67 -6.34 14.22
C GLY A 34 3.53 -7.21 13.70
N ALA A 35 3.43 -7.42 12.37
CA ALA A 35 2.40 -8.28 11.76
C ALA A 35 2.95 -9.58 11.16
N ARG A 36 4.29 -9.80 11.17
CA ARG A 36 4.96 -10.92 10.49
C ARG A 36 4.42 -12.30 10.85
N GLY A 37 4.14 -12.52 12.13
CA GLY A 37 3.60 -13.81 12.60
C GLY A 37 2.20 -14.08 12.01
N TYR A 38 1.35 -13.06 11.91
CA TYR A 38 0.01 -13.20 11.33
C TYR A 38 0.05 -13.33 9.81
N ILE A 39 0.98 -12.66 9.15
CA ILE A 39 1.23 -12.79 7.71
C ILE A 39 1.70 -14.21 7.39
N LEU A 40 2.63 -14.77 8.19
CA LEU A 40 3.07 -16.15 8.04
C LEU A 40 1.93 -17.14 8.32
N ALA A 41 1.14 -16.91 9.35
CA ALA A 41 -0.04 -17.74 9.65
C ALA A 41 -1.04 -17.73 8.50
N PHE A 42 -1.30 -16.55 7.90
CA PHE A 42 -2.17 -16.43 6.73
C PHE A 42 -1.60 -17.20 5.51
N ALA A 43 -0.30 -17.11 5.27
CA ALA A 43 0.36 -17.85 4.19
C ALA A 43 0.27 -19.37 4.38
N LEU A 44 0.55 -19.85 5.58
CA LEU A 44 0.45 -21.29 5.91
C LEU A 44 -0.98 -21.80 5.81
N LEU A 45 -1.95 -21.05 6.35
CA LEU A 45 -3.37 -21.43 6.25
C LEU A 45 -3.85 -21.41 4.80
N SER A 46 -3.40 -20.46 3.97
CA SER A 46 -3.71 -20.42 2.54
C SER A 46 -3.14 -21.63 1.80
N ALA A 47 -1.89 -22.01 2.11
CA ALA A 47 -1.29 -23.23 1.59
C ALA A 47 -2.05 -24.50 2.02
N CYS A 48 -2.44 -24.60 3.27
CA CYS A 48 -3.24 -25.72 3.78
C CYS A 48 -4.61 -25.82 3.08
N VAL A 49 -5.30 -24.67 2.89
CA VAL A 49 -6.57 -24.64 2.14
C VAL A 49 -6.36 -25.13 0.72
N SER A 50 -5.27 -24.71 0.06
CA SER A 50 -4.98 -25.11 -1.31
C SER A 50 -4.66 -26.60 -1.45
N ILE A 51 -3.90 -27.19 -0.54
CA ILE A 51 -3.66 -28.64 -0.51
C ILE A 51 -4.96 -29.40 -0.29
N TYR A 52 -5.79 -28.89 0.61
CA TYR A 52 -7.07 -29.46 0.92
C TYR A 52 -8.02 -29.42 -0.29
N GLU A 53 -8.14 -28.29 -0.98
CA GLU A 53 -8.94 -28.17 -2.20
C GLU A 53 -8.47 -29.13 -3.30
N ALA A 54 -7.16 -29.29 -3.48
CA ALA A 54 -6.61 -30.23 -4.43
C ALA A 54 -6.96 -31.69 -4.06
N TRP A 55 -6.88 -32.03 -2.76
CA TRP A 55 -7.21 -33.38 -2.28
C TRP A 55 -8.67 -33.77 -2.47
N LEU A 56 -9.62 -32.80 -2.45
CA LEU A 56 -11.03 -33.02 -2.75
C LEU A 56 -11.23 -33.69 -4.13
N PHE A 57 -10.40 -33.40 -5.11
CA PHE A 57 -10.50 -34.04 -6.41
C PHE A 57 -10.07 -35.51 -6.41
N SER A 58 -9.06 -35.87 -5.63
CA SER A 58 -8.72 -37.27 -5.37
C SER A 58 -9.87 -38.02 -4.71
N PHE A 59 -10.55 -37.37 -3.78
CA PHE A 59 -11.71 -37.91 -3.10
C PHE A 59 -12.89 -38.12 -4.05
N LEU A 60 -13.15 -37.18 -4.99
CA LEU A 60 -14.14 -37.33 -6.04
C LEU A 60 -13.85 -38.59 -6.88
N GLY A 61 -12.59 -38.84 -7.22
CA GLY A 61 -12.17 -40.07 -7.90
C GLY A 61 -12.55 -41.35 -7.13
N GLN A 62 -12.29 -41.35 -5.82
CA GLN A 62 -12.64 -42.51 -4.97
C GLN A 62 -14.15 -42.78 -4.93
N VAL A 63 -14.97 -41.71 -4.91
CA VAL A 63 -16.44 -41.82 -4.93
C VAL A 63 -16.90 -42.45 -6.26
N VAL A 64 -16.34 -42.00 -7.39
CA VAL A 64 -16.68 -42.55 -8.71
C VAL A 64 -16.26 -44.04 -8.85
N ASP A 65 -15.09 -44.37 -8.33
CA ASP A 65 -14.62 -45.78 -8.33
C ASP A 65 -15.51 -46.67 -7.44
N LEU A 66 -15.98 -46.18 -6.31
CA LEU A 66 -16.95 -46.88 -5.45
C LEU A 66 -18.27 -47.12 -6.17
N LEU A 67 -18.81 -46.09 -6.84
CA LEU A 67 -20.05 -46.25 -7.65
C LEU A 67 -19.91 -47.23 -8.77
N SER A 68 -18.76 -47.28 -9.45
CA SER A 68 -18.49 -48.24 -10.50
C SER A 68 -18.42 -49.70 -10.00
N THR A 69 -17.87 -49.88 -8.77
CA THR A 69 -17.79 -51.19 -8.11
C THR A 69 -19.19 -51.73 -7.74
N TRP A 70 -20.07 -50.86 -7.25
CA TRP A 70 -21.48 -51.21 -6.94
C TRP A 70 -22.23 -51.63 -8.21
N GLN A 71 -22.07 -50.89 -9.31
CA GLN A 71 -22.70 -51.28 -10.62
C GLN A 71 -22.24 -52.65 -11.11
N ALA A 72 -21.02 -53.04 -10.79
CA ALA A 72 -20.49 -54.36 -11.16
C ALA A 72 -20.93 -55.49 -10.21
N GLY A 73 -21.79 -55.22 -9.21
CA GLY A 73 -22.28 -56.20 -8.25
C GLY A 73 -21.27 -56.63 -7.17
N GLY A 74 -20.22 -55.82 -6.98
CA GLY A 74 -19.20 -56.08 -5.94
C GLY A 74 -19.63 -55.62 -4.54
N GLU A 75 -19.27 -56.40 -3.49
CA GLU A 75 -19.45 -56.01 -2.10
C GLU A 75 -18.34 -55.01 -1.69
N ALA A 76 -18.73 -53.76 -1.44
CA ALA A 76 -17.79 -52.67 -1.14
C ALA A 76 -17.98 -52.06 0.26
N ALA A 77 -18.62 -52.78 1.20
CA ALA A 77 -19.00 -52.25 2.52
C ALA A 77 -17.88 -51.56 3.33
N ALA A 78 -16.66 -52.12 3.28
CA ALA A 78 -15.50 -51.55 3.98
C ALA A 78 -14.95 -50.28 3.25
N GLN A 79 -15.09 -50.21 1.92
CA GLN A 79 -14.69 -49.03 1.12
C GLN A 79 -15.73 -47.93 1.23
N GLU A 80 -17.01 -48.28 1.28
CA GLU A 80 -18.12 -47.37 1.51
C GLU A 80 -17.96 -46.61 2.84
N SER A 81 -17.75 -47.37 3.93
CA SER A 81 -17.53 -46.76 5.26
C SER A 81 -16.34 -45.80 5.27
N ARG A 82 -15.21 -46.15 4.63
CA ARG A 82 -14.05 -45.25 4.52
C ARG A 82 -14.33 -43.97 3.76
N VAL A 83 -15.06 -44.07 2.64
CA VAL A 83 -15.45 -42.95 1.80
C VAL A 83 -16.40 -42.03 2.56
N LEU A 84 -17.43 -42.56 3.23
CA LEU A 84 -18.40 -41.77 4.00
C LEU A 84 -17.74 -41.06 5.21
N TRP A 85 -16.91 -41.77 5.96
CA TRP A 85 -16.14 -41.14 7.05
C TRP A 85 -15.14 -40.10 6.55
N GLY A 86 -14.50 -40.39 5.42
CA GLY A 86 -13.65 -39.42 4.72
C GLY A 86 -14.40 -38.13 4.38
N MET A 87 -15.62 -38.24 3.81
CA MET A 87 -16.50 -37.09 3.53
C MET A 87 -16.80 -36.30 4.80
N ALA A 88 -17.22 -36.96 5.86
CA ALA A 88 -17.58 -36.31 7.10
C ALA A 88 -16.39 -35.53 7.71
N ILE A 89 -15.18 -36.14 7.73
CA ILE A 89 -13.96 -35.51 8.20
C ILE A 89 -13.58 -34.31 7.34
N VAL A 90 -13.66 -34.50 6.01
CA VAL A 90 -13.38 -33.45 5.04
C VAL A 90 -14.31 -32.26 5.23
N MET A 91 -15.63 -32.47 5.33
CA MET A 91 -16.59 -31.39 5.55
C MET A 91 -16.35 -30.67 6.88
N ALA A 92 -16.09 -31.41 7.97
CA ALA A 92 -15.87 -30.82 9.29
C ALA A 92 -14.55 -30.01 9.38
N THR A 93 -13.47 -30.53 8.76
CA THR A 93 -12.17 -29.86 8.80
C THR A 93 -12.06 -28.67 7.87
N SER A 94 -12.74 -28.69 6.70
CA SER A 94 -12.71 -27.60 5.74
C SER A 94 -13.28 -26.29 6.30
N VAL A 95 -14.45 -26.40 6.93
CA VAL A 95 -15.11 -25.21 7.52
C VAL A 95 -14.22 -24.59 8.59
N GLY A 96 -13.61 -25.42 9.44
CA GLY A 96 -12.67 -24.94 10.47
C GLY A 96 -11.43 -24.27 9.90
N LEU A 97 -10.83 -24.86 8.87
CA LEU A 97 -9.61 -24.35 8.23
C LEU A 97 -9.90 -23.02 7.50
N VAL A 98 -10.99 -22.96 6.73
CA VAL A 98 -11.40 -21.74 6.02
C VAL A 98 -11.81 -20.64 7.03
N ALA A 99 -12.53 -21.00 8.09
CA ALA A 99 -12.90 -20.04 9.12
C ALA A 99 -11.65 -19.44 9.79
N LEU A 100 -10.67 -20.27 10.15
CA LEU A 100 -9.43 -19.78 10.76
C LEU A 100 -8.64 -18.88 9.79
N ARG A 101 -8.48 -19.28 8.52
CA ARG A 101 -7.86 -18.45 7.48
C ARG A 101 -8.56 -17.10 7.36
N THR A 102 -9.89 -17.11 7.26
CA THR A 102 -10.72 -15.92 7.11
C THR A 102 -10.61 -14.99 8.34
N MET A 103 -10.58 -15.57 9.56
CA MET A 103 -10.38 -14.78 10.79
C MET A 103 -9.01 -14.09 10.80
N VAL A 104 -7.94 -14.77 10.41
CA VAL A 104 -6.61 -14.17 10.33
C VAL A 104 -6.56 -13.08 9.25
N GLN A 105 -7.07 -13.38 8.05
CA GLN A 105 -7.06 -12.45 6.93
C GLN A 105 -7.91 -11.20 7.20
N HIS A 106 -9.17 -11.37 7.58
CA HIS A 106 -10.13 -10.27 7.64
C HIS A 106 -10.13 -9.57 9.00
N GLN A 107 -10.09 -10.31 10.10
CA GLN A 107 -10.22 -9.70 11.42
C GLN A 107 -8.90 -9.19 11.99
N ILE A 108 -7.77 -9.85 11.68
CA ILE A 108 -6.46 -9.40 12.19
C ILE A 108 -5.81 -8.45 11.20
N LEU A 109 -5.68 -8.85 9.90
CA LEU A 109 -4.81 -8.15 8.95
C LEU A 109 -5.52 -7.09 8.11
N ALA A 110 -6.72 -7.35 7.58
CA ALA A 110 -7.33 -6.52 6.53
C ALA A 110 -7.56 -5.06 6.94
N ILE A 111 -7.90 -4.82 8.20
CA ILE A 111 -8.15 -3.48 8.74
C ILE A 111 -6.95 -2.97 9.55
N ASN A 112 -6.42 -3.79 10.47
CA ASN A 112 -5.42 -3.31 11.41
C ASN A 112 -4.07 -3.04 10.73
N LEU A 113 -3.66 -3.85 9.73
CA LEU A 113 -2.38 -3.64 9.05
C LEU A 113 -2.33 -2.29 8.29
N PRO A 114 -3.28 -1.95 7.39
CA PRO A 114 -3.24 -0.66 6.73
C PRO A 114 -3.47 0.51 7.70
N LEU A 115 -4.25 0.32 8.79
CA LEU A 115 -4.44 1.36 9.79
C LEU A 115 -3.15 1.63 10.56
N ARG A 116 -2.41 0.57 10.94
CA ARG A 116 -1.08 0.68 11.55
C ARG A 116 -0.09 1.41 10.63
N LEU A 117 -0.06 1.04 9.36
CA LEU A 117 0.82 1.72 8.38
C LEU A 117 0.46 3.19 8.20
N ARG A 118 -0.84 3.53 8.17
CA ARG A 118 -1.29 4.93 8.15
C ARG A 118 -0.83 5.70 9.38
N TRP A 119 -0.91 5.08 10.54
CA TRP A 119 -0.43 5.67 11.79
C TRP A 119 1.07 5.92 11.76
N ASP A 120 1.86 4.92 11.38
CA ASP A 120 3.31 5.04 11.28
C ASP A 120 3.73 6.08 10.23
N PHE A 121 3.10 6.09 9.05
CA PHE A 121 3.38 7.07 8.00
C PHE A 121 2.93 8.48 8.38
N HIS A 122 1.80 8.62 9.08
CA HIS A 122 1.35 9.92 9.58
C HIS A 122 2.35 10.51 10.59
N ARG A 123 2.81 9.71 11.54
CA ARG A 123 3.84 10.13 12.52
C ARG A 123 5.15 10.51 11.83
N LEU A 124 5.54 9.75 10.81
CA LEU A 124 6.72 10.07 10.00
C LEU A 124 6.57 11.41 9.29
N MET A 125 5.39 11.69 8.72
CA MET A 125 5.14 12.98 8.05
C MET A 125 5.11 14.16 9.04
N LEU A 126 4.57 13.99 10.24
CA LEU A 126 4.61 15.06 11.26
C LEU A 126 6.04 15.48 11.67
N ARG A 127 7.03 14.64 11.44
CA ARG A 127 8.45 14.92 11.69
C ARG A 127 9.20 15.49 10.50
N GLN A 128 8.54 15.65 9.36
CA GLN A 128 9.17 16.23 8.18
C GLN A 128 9.43 17.72 8.38
N SER A 129 10.49 18.21 7.73
CA SER A 129 10.86 19.63 7.75
C SER A 129 9.79 20.49 7.05
N LEU A 130 9.65 21.75 7.45
CA LEU A 130 8.71 22.68 6.82
C LEU A 130 8.99 22.82 5.32
N SER A 131 10.25 22.77 4.89
CA SER A 131 10.64 22.80 3.48
C SER A 131 10.01 21.68 2.65
N PHE A 132 9.81 20.49 3.21
CA PHE A 132 9.12 19.39 2.53
C PHE A 132 7.67 19.76 2.18
N PHE A 133 6.94 20.38 3.13
CA PHE A 133 5.55 20.80 2.92
C PHE A 133 5.41 22.04 2.04
N SER A 134 6.47 22.85 1.93
CA SER A 134 6.51 23.96 0.98
C SER A 134 6.70 23.50 -0.46
N ASP A 135 7.43 22.40 -0.67
CA ASP A 135 7.70 21.82 -1.98
C ASP A 135 6.59 20.84 -2.44
N GLU A 136 5.80 20.29 -1.51
CA GLU A 136 4.77 19.28 -1.78
C GLU A 136 3.38 19.77 -1.35
N PHE A 137 2.38 19.59 -2.21
CA PHE A 137 0.98 19.89 -1.85
C PHE A 137 0.49 18.96 -0.73
N SER A 138 -0.05 19.53 0.35
CA SER A 138 -0.56 18.79 1.50
C SER A 138 -1.59 17.71 1.14
N GLY A 139 -2.48 17.98 0.19
CA GLY A 139 -3.45 17.01 -0.34
C GLY A 139 -2.77 15.82 -1.02
N ARG A 140 -1.66 16.04 -1.74
CA ARG A 140 -0.88 14.96 -2.36
C ARG A 140 -0.22 14.08 -1.31
N VAL A 141 0.39 14.68 -0.29
CA VAL A 141 1.03 13.94 0.82
C VAL A 141 0.01 13.07 1.54
N THR A 142 -1.15 13.66 1.89
CA THR A 142 -2.25 12.92 2.54
C THR A 142 -2.71 11.73 1.68
N THR A 143 -2.92 11.94 0.39
CA THR A 143 -3.33 10.88 -0.54
C THR A 143 -2.28 9.77 -0.60
N LYS A 144 -0.99 10.11 -0.70
CA LYS A 144 0.11 9.13 -0.71
C LYS A 144 0.15 8.31 0.58
N VAL A 145 0.06 8.95 1.75
CA VAL A 145 0.02 8.24 3.05
C VAL A 145 -1.14 7.25 3.10
N MET A 146 -2.34 7.68 2.73
CA MET A 146 -3.55 6.87 2.82
C MET A 146 -3.57 5.72 1.82
N GLN A 147 -3.16 5.97 0.56
CA GLN A 147 -3.20 4.96 -0.49
C GLN A 147 -2.04 3.97 -0.41
N THR A 148 -0.83 4.41 -0.04
CA THR A 148 0.32 3.52 0.09
C THR A 148 0.09 2.45 1.15
N ALA A 149 -0.53 2.79 2.27
CA ALA A 149 -0.85 1.83 3.32
C ALA A 149 -1.80 0.71 2.83
N LEU A 150 -2.81 1.06 2.03
CA LEU A 150 -3.71 0.09 1.41
C LEU A 150 -2.98 -0.75 0.35
N ALA A 151 -2.21 -0.10 -0.51
CA ALA A 151 -1.48 -0.77 -1.56
C ALA A 151 -0.46 -1.78 -1.02
N VAL A 152 0.22 -1.46 0.10
CA VAL A 152 1.12 -2.42 0.79
C VAL A 152 0.34 -3.66 1.24
N ARG A 153 -0.84 -3.49 1.87
CA ARG A 153 -1.70 -4.63 2.25
C ARG A 153 -2.07 -5.47 1.03
N ASP A 154 -2.51 -4.82 -0.06
CA ASP A 154 -2.97 -5.50 -1.27
C ASP A 154 -1.84 -6.26 -1.94
N VAL A 155 -0.63 -5.68 -2.02
CA VAL A 155 0.57 -6.38 -2.50
C VAL A 155 0.86 -7.62 -1.64
N LEU A 156 0.86 -7.49 -0.32
CA LEU A 156 1.15 -8.61 0.59
C LEU A 156 0.09 -9.71 0.47
N PHE A 157 -1.19 -9.36 0.42
CA PHE A 157 -2.28 -10.33 0.29
C PHE A 157 -2.21 -11.06 -1.05
N THR A 158 -2.03 -10.33 -2.14
CA THR A 158 -1.92 -10.93 -3.47
C THR A 158 -0.70 -11.85 -3.58
N LEU A 159 0.46 -11.44 -3.03
CA LEU A 159 1.65 -12.30 -3.03
C LEU A 159 1.43 -13.59 -2.22
N ILE A 160 0.71 -13.53 -1.10
CA ILE A 160 0.39 -14.71 -0.29
C ILE A 160 -0.62 -15.61 -1.02
N GLU A 161 -1.62 -15.05 -1.65
CA GLU A 161 -2.61 -15.82 -2.40
C GLU A 161 -2.01 -16.49 -3.63
N ILE A 162 -1.09 -15.82 -4.32
CA ILE A 162 -0.45 -16.39 -5.53
C ILE A 162 0.65 -17.39 -5.16
N ALA A 163 1.64 -17.03 -4.36
CA ALA A 163 2.79 -17.91 -4.13
C ALA A 163 2.46 -19.13 -3.25
N PRO A 164 2.04 -18.99 -1.98
CA PRO A 164 1.70 -20.16 -1.17
C PRO A 164 0.31 -20.75 -1.49
N GLY A 165 -0.66 -19.93 -1.95
CA GLY A 165 -1.97 -20.42 -2.34
C GLY A 165 -1.91 -21.19 -3.66
N ILE A 166 -1.82 -20.48 -4.78
CA ILE A 166 -1.88 -21.08 -6.12
C ILE A 166 -0.67 -21.97 -6.41
N GLY A 167 0.54 -21.54 -6.00
CA GLY A 167 1.75 -22.34 -6.23
C GLY A 167 1.67 -23.72 -5.58
N VAL A 168 1.24 -23.79 -4.32
CA VAL A 168 1.04 -25.05 -3.60
C VAL A 168 -0.10 -25.86 -4.24
N TYR A 169 -1.18 -25.21 -4.66
CA TYR A 169 -2.29 -25.86 -5.35
C TYR A 169 -1.85 -26.58 -6.64
N PHE A 170 -1.06 -25.92 -7.49
CA PHE A 170 -0.55 -26.54 -8.72
C PHE A 170 0.39 -27.70 -8.42
N ILE A 171 1.27 -27.58 -7.42
CA ILE A 171 2.14 -28.68 -7.01
C ILE A 171 1.28 -29.87 -6.53
N ALA A 172 0.24 -29.62 -5.74
CA ALA A 172 -0.64 -30.64 -5.23
C ALA A 172 -1.43 -31.35 -6.36
N ILE A 173 -1.97 -30.60 -7.32
CA ILE A 173 -2.67 -31.19 -8.49
C ILE A 173 -1.72 -32.07 -9.30
N ILE A 174 -0.50 -31.61 -9.59
CA ILE A 174 0.48 -32.40 -10.34
C ILE A 174 0.80 -33.70 -9.59
N ALA A 175 1.07 -33.60 -8.26
CA ALA A 175 1.36 -34.75 -7.44
C ALA A 175 0.19 -35.75 -7.41
N LEU A 176 -1.05 -35.28 -7.29
CA LEU A 176 -2.25 -36.11 -7.32
C LEU A 176 -2.47 -36.76 -8.67
N ALA A 177 -2.29 -36.01 -9.77
CA ALA A 177 -2.37 -36.57 -11.13
C ALA A 177 -1.33 -37.69 -11.33
N GLY A 178 -0.10 -37.50 -10.82
CA GLY A 178 0.95 -38.50 -10.82
C GLY A 178 0.64 -39.74 -9.98
N GLY A 179 -0.16 -39.56 -8.91
CA GLY A 179 -0.64 -40.65 -8.06
C GLY A 179 -1.61 -41.60 -8.78
N PHE A 180 -2.36 -41.12 -9.76
CA PHE A 180 -3.18 -41.99 -10.62
C PHE A 180 -2.33 -42.69 -11.71
N ALA A 181 -1.54 -41.94 -12.44
CA ALA A 181 -0.52 -42.42 -13.36
C ALA A 181 0.51 -41.31 -13.61
N LEU A 182 1.81 -41.62 -13.58
CA LEU A 182 2.89 -40.65 -13.74
C LEU A 182 2.77 -39.84 -15.05
N LYS A 183 2.26 -40.48 -16.10
CA LYS A 183 2.04 -39.86 -17.41
C LYS A 183 0.99 -38.74 -17.39
N LEU A 184 0.02 -38.77 -16.45
CA LEU A 184 -1.04 -37.76 -16.31
C LEU A 184 -0.54 -36.42 -15.75
N MET A 185 0.69 -36.35 -15.23
CA MET A 185 1.32 -35.10 -14.86
C MET A 185 1.65 -34.22 -16.09
N LEU A 186 1.95 -34.81 -17.23
CA LEU A 186 2.46 -34.12 -18.41
C LEU A 186 1.57 -32.98 -18.93
N PRO A 187 0.23 -33.19 -19.13
CA PRO A 187 -0.65 -32.10 -19.55
C PRO A 187 -0.66 -30.88 -18.59
N PHE A 188 -0.64 -31.14 -17.29
CA PHE A 188 -0.63 -30.07 -16.28
C PHE A 188 0.70 -29.32 -16.27
N ILE A 189 1.83 -30.03 -16.35
CA ILE A 189 3.16 -29.41 -16.43
C ILE A 189 3.28 -28.58 -17.72
N ALA A 190 2.86 -29.12 -18.85
CA ALA A 190 2.87 -28.40 -20.13
C ALA A 190 2.02 -27.11 -20.04
N TRP A 191 0.83 -27.22 -19.46
CA TRP A 191 -0.06 -26.07 -19.30
C TRP A 191 0.58 -25.00 -18.41
N ILE A 192 1.17 -25.35 -17.25
CA ILE A 192 1.83 -24.40 -16.35
C ILE A 192 2.97 -23.67 -17.07
N LEU A 193 3.77 -24.39 -17.87
CA LEU A 193 4.86 -23.78 -18.62
C LEU A 193 4.33 -22.80 -19.67
N LEU A 194 3.31 -23.19 -20.44
CA LEU A 194 2.69 -22.35 -21.47
C LEU A 194 1.97 -21.14 -20.83
N PHE A 195 1.24 -21.36 -19.74
CA PHE A 195 0.62 -20.27 -18.97
C PHE A 195 1.66 -19.31 -18.39
N GLY A 196 2.76 -19.82 -17.84
CA GLY A 196 3.88 -19.03 -17.38
C GLY A 196 4.51 -18.16 -18.48
N LEU A 197 4.65 -18.72 -19.69
CA LEU A 197 5.10 -17.97 -20.88
C LEU A 197 4.10 -16.88 -21.28
N ALA A 198 2.79 -17.20 -21.27
CA ALA A 198 1.74 -16.20 -21.51
C ALA A 198 1.79 -15.07 -20.47
N MET A 199 1.92 -15.40 -19.19
CA MET A 199 2.07 -14.40 -18.11
C MET A 199 3.32 -13.52 -18.30
N ARG A 200 4.47 -14.12 -18.66
CA ARG A 200 5.71 -13.39 -18.97
C ARG A 200 5.55 -12.42 -20.15
N TYR A 201 4.69 -12.75 -21.11
CA TYR A 201 4.41 -11.89 -22.26
C TYR A 201 3.43 -10.75 -21.93
N PHE A 202 2.28 -11.09 -21.31
CA PHE A 202 1.17 -10.16 -21.11
C PHE A 202 1.35 -9.25 -19.90
N VAL A 203 1.84 -9.79 -18.78
CA VAL A 203 1.90 -9.04 -17.51
C VAL A 203 2.72 -7.76 -17.59
N PRO A 204 3.96 -7.74 -18.12
CA PRO A 204 4.74 -6.51 -18.23
C PRO A 204 4.09 -5.48 -19.16
N ARG A 205 3.42 -5.96 -20.22
CA ARG A 205 2.70 -5.09 -21.19
C ARG A 205 1.46 -4.46 -20.58
N LEU A 206 0.68 -5.23 -19.83
CA LEU A 206 -0.46 -4.73 -19.08
C LEU A 206 -0.03 -3.71 -18.02
N GLY A 207 1.07 -3.98 -17.30
CA GLY A 207 1.63 -3.03 -16.35
C GLY A 207 2.01 -1.71 -16.98
N LYS A 208 2.71 -1.72 -18.13
CA LYS A 208 3.08 -0.51 -18.87
C LYS A 208 1.85 0.28 -19.34
N VAL A 209 0.90 -0.37 -20.00
CA VAL A 209 -0.32 0.29 -20.50
C VAL A 209 -1.19 0.76 -19.33
N GLY A 210 -1.21 0.03 -18.21
CA GLY A 210 -1.88 0.44 -16.98
C GLY A 210 -1.31 1.76 -16.41
N GLN A 211 0.02 1.93 -16.45
CA GLN A 211 0.67 3.20 -16.06
C GLN A 211 0.28 4.34 -17.00
N GLU A 212 0.28 4.12 -18.32
CA GLU A 212 -0.16 5.11 -19.30
C GLU A 212 -1.61 5.52 -19.06
N GLN A 213 -2.49 4.56 -18.75
CA GLN A 213 -3.90 4.82 -18.43
C GLN A 213 -4.05 5.58 -17.10
N ALA A 214 -3.28 5.24 -16.07
CA ALA A 214 -3.29 5.94 -14.79
C ALA A 214 -2.86 7.41 -14.97
N HIS A 215 -1.84 7.67 -15.80
CA HIS A 215 -1.40 9.02 -16.14
C HIS A 215 -2.48 9.80 -16.90
N ALA A 216 -3.11 9.21 -17.91
CA ALA A 216 -4.20 9.83 -18.66
C ALA A 216 -5.42 10.13 -17.76
N ARG A 217 -5.75 9.22 -16.81
CA ARG A 217 -6.79 9.43 -15.80
C ARG A 217 -6.46 10.61 -14.90
N SER A 218 -5.23 10.70 -14.41
CA SER A 218 -4.78 11.81 -13.57
C SER A 218 -4.86 13.14 -14.29
N SER A 219 -4.41 13.19 -15.55
CA SER A 219 -4.52 14.39 -16.40
C SER A 219 -5.98 14.82 -16.62
N MET A 220 -6.86 13.86 -16.93
CA MET A 220 -8.29 14.11 -17.09
C MET A 220 -8.91 14.67 -15.79
N THR A 221 -8.65 14.02 -14.67
CA THR A 221 -9.15 14.46 -13.36
C THR A 221 -8.61 15.84 -13.00
N GLY A 222 -7.32 16.09 -13.26
CA GLY A 222 -6.69 17.39 -13.02
C GLY A 222 -7.37 18.53 -13.79
N ARG A 223 -7.61 18.34 -15.09
CA ARG A 223 -8.30 19.37 -15.93
C ARG A 223 -9.73 19.65 -15.47
N ILE A 224 -10.47 18.60 -15.08
CA ILE A 224 -11.84 18.75 -14.58
C ILE A 224 -11.84 19.47 -13.22
N SER A 225 -10.96 19.06 -12.31
CA SER A 225 -10.80 19.70 -11.01
C SER A 225 -10.42 21.18 -11.12
N ASP A 226 -9.52 21.52 -12.04
CA ASP A 226 -9.10 22.90 -12.26
C ASP A 226 -10.29 23.79 -12.69
N ALA A 227 -11.11 23.31 -13.65
CA ALA A 227 -12.31 23.99 -14.06
C ALA A 227 -13.33 24.21 -12.92
N TYR A 228 -13.48 23.22 -12.04
CA TYR A 228 -14.40 23.32 -10.89
C TYR A 228 -13.84 24.20 -9.76
N THR A 229 -12.55 24.15 -9.52
CA THR A 229 -11.88 25.03 -8.54
C THR A 229 -11.99 26.49 -8.96
N ASN A 230 -11.88 26.75 -10.26
CA ASN A 230 -11.96 28.11 -10.85
C ASN A 230 -13.34 28.40 -11.48
N ILE A 231 -14.40 27.76 -11.00
CA ILE A 231 -15.73 27.82 -11.63
C ILE A 231 -16.28 29.25 -11.78
N THR A 232 -15.96 30.11 -10.81
CA THR A 232 -16.34 31.53 -10.87
C THR A 232 -15.75 32.21 -12.10
N THR A 233 -14.48 31.97 -12.42
CA THR A 233 -13.80 32.50 -13.61
C THR A 233 -14.44 31.97 -14.90
N VAL A 234 -14.68 30.64 -14.95
CA VAL A 234 -15.35 30.01 -16.11
C VAL A 234 -16.73 30.63 -16.37
N LYS A 235 -17.51 30.87 -15.31
CA LYS A 235 -18.83 31.49 -15.40
C LYS A 235 -18.79 32.96 -15.77
N LEU A 236 -17.86 33.73 -15.19
CA LEU A 236 -17.69 35.16 -15.47
C LEU A 236 -17.40 35.44 -16.96
N PHE A 237 -16.54 34.61 -17.54
CA PHE A 237 -16.16 34.78 -18.95
C PHE A 237 -17.05 33.99 -19.94
N SER A 238 -18.08 33.28 -19.45
CA SER A 238 -19.01 32.47 -20.26
C SER A 238 -18.33 31.42 -21.16
N HIS A 239 -17.18 30.87 -20.73
CA HIS A 239 -16.35 29.95 -21.52
C HIS A 239 -16.65 28.46 -21.25
N SER A 240 -17.86 28.12 -20.80
CA SER A 240 -18.25 26.73 -20.48
C SER A 240 -18.00 25.74 -21.63
N ASN A 241 -18.24 26.13 -22.87
CA ASN A 241 -17.98 25.29 -24.04
C ASN A 241 -16.47 25.05 -24.27
N ARG A 242 -15.64 26.05 -24.02
CA ARG A 242 -14.19 25.97 -24.18
C ARG A 242 -13.61 24.99 -23.15
N GLU A 243 -14.06 25.07 -21.91
CA GLU A 243 -13.67 24.14 -20.84
C GLU A 243 -14.16 22.72 -21.11
N ALA A 244 -15.39 22.56 -21.64
CA ALA A 244 -15.88 21.24 -22.07
C ALA A 244 -15.02 20.63 -23.18
N HIS A 245 -14.57 21.40 -24.17
CA HIS A 245 -13.65 20.94 -25.21
C HIS A 245 -12.27 20.58 -24.64
N PHE A 246 -11.76 21.33 -23.66
CA PHE A 246 -10.49 21.06 -23.01
C PHE A 246 -10.54 19.78 -22.19
N ALA A 247 -11.62 19.53 -21.44
CA ALA A 247 -11.86 18.28 -20.73
C ALA A 247 -12.04 17.09 -21.70
N ARG A 248 -12.77 17.30 -22.82
CA ARG A 248 -13.00 16.27 -23.84
C ARG A 248 -11.69 15.74 -24.43
N ALA A 249 -10.72 16.60 -24.69
CA ALA A 249 -9.42 16.18 -25.21
C ALA A 249 -8.72 15.19 -24.24
N ALA A 250 -8.73 15.49 -22.93
CA ALA A 250 -8.16 14.57 -21.93
C ALA A 250 -8.97 13.28 -21.78
N MET A 251 -10.31 13.33 -21.92
CA MET A 251 -11.17 12.15 -21.93
C MET A 251 -10.89 11.25 -23.14
N GLU A 252 -10.59 11.84 -24.31
CA GLU A 252 -10.22 11.09 -25.51
C GLU A 252 -8.89 10.34 -25.33
N ASP A 253 -7.88 11.00 -24.75
CA ASP A 253 -6.60 10.35 -24.42
C ASP A 253 -6.81 9.19 -23.44
N PHE A 254 -7.62 9.40 -22.39
CA PHE A 254 -7.98 8.34 -21.44
C PHE A 254 -8.71 7.18 -22.11
N LYS A 255 -9.65 7.48 -23.03
CA LYS A 255 -10.38 6.46 -23.80
C LYS A 255 -9.42 5.65 -24.67
N GLN A 256 -8.48 6.27 -25.37
CA GLN A 256 -7.53 5.57 -26.25
C GLN A 256 -6.59 4.65 -25.46
N THR A 257 -6.09 5.11 -24.30
CA THR A 257 -5.27 4.27 -23.41
C THR A 257 -6.09 3.12 -22.84
N GLY A 258 -7.35 3.37 -22.46
CA GLY A 258 -8.29 2.34 -22.02
C GLY A 258 -8.54 1.26 -23.07
N PHE A 259 -8.77 1.63 -24.35
CA PHE A 259 -8.91 0.68 -25.42
C PHE A 259 -7.64 -0.14 -25.68
N ARG A 260 -6.45 0.46 -25.55
CA ARG A 260 -5.19 -0.30 -25.63
C ARG A 260 -5.07 -1.35 -24.54
N GLN A 261 -5.45 -0.99 -23.30
CA GLN A 261 -5.47 -1.95 -22.19
C GLN A 261 -6.47 -3.07 -22.44
N MET A 262 -7.70 -2.74 -22.83
CA MET A 262 -8.75 -3.74 -23.07
C MET A 262 -8.41 -4.71 -24.21
N ARG A 263 -7.71 -4.24 -25.26
CA ARG A 263 -7.22 -5.13 -26.33
C ARG A 263 -6.24 -6.15 -25.80
N LEU A 264 -5.30 -5.75 -24.93
CA LEU A 264 -4.36 -6.70 -24.32
C LEU A 264 -5.06 -7.68 -23.38
N VAL A 265 -6.05 -7.21 -22.61
CA VAL A 265 -6.89 -8.06 -21.76
C VAL A 265 -7.61 -9.09 -22.62
N SER A 266 -8.31 -8.67 -23.70
CA SER A 266 -9.02 -9.57 -24.59
C SER A 266 -8.10 -10.59 -25.28
N GLN A 267 -6.90 -10.16 -25.71
CA GLN A 267 -5.90 -11.09 -26.28
C GLN A 267 -5.46 -12.13 -25.25
N PHE A 268 -5.22 -11.72 -24.01
CA PHE A 268 -4.87 -12.66 -22.95
C PHE A 268 -6.02 -13.64 -22.67
N GLU A 269 -7.27 -13.15 -22.58
CA GLU A 269 -8.44 -13.99 -22.34
C GLU A 269 -8.59 -15.07 -23.45
N ILE A 270 -8.41 -14.69 -24.72
CA ILE A 270 -8.47 -15.63 -25.84
C ILE A 270 -7.35 -16.70 -25.73
N VAL A 271 -6.12 -16.27 -25.46
CA VAL A 271 -4.97 -17.19 -25.30
C VAL A 271 -5.20 -18.09 -24.09
N ASN A 272 -5.64 -17.55 -22.96
CA ASN A 272 -5.93 -18.32 -21.76
C ASN A 272 -7.02 -19.36 -22.00
N GLN A 273 -8.11 -18.97 -22.66
CA GLN A 273 -9.20 -19.90 -23.00
C GLN A 273 -8.70 -21.03 -23.89
N ALA A 274 -7.88 -20.73 -24.91
CA ALA A 274 -7.29 -21.74 -25.76
C ALA A 274 -6.39 -22.72 -24.98
N LEU A 275 -5.56 -22.20 -24.06
CA LEU A 275 -4.70 -23.02 -23.20
C LEU A 275 -5.51 -23.93 -22.26
N VAL A 276 -6.61 -23.43 -21.72
CA VAL A 276 -7.48 -24.20 -20.81
C VAL A 276 -8.23 -25.30 -21.57
N VAL A 277 -8.80 -24.96 -22.72
CA VAL A 277 -9.46 -25.97 -23.56
C VAL A 277 -8.46 -27.06 -23.99
N ALA A 278 -7.24 -26.67 -24.40
CA ALA A 278 -6.18 -27.62 -24.72
C ALA A 278 -5.83 -28.52 -23.52
N LEU A 279 -5.76 -27.97 -22.31
CA LEU A 279 -5.54 -28.75 -21.07
C LEU A 279 -6.66 -29.76 -20.84
N ILE A 280 -7.92 -29.32 -20.90
CA ILE A 280 -9.08 -30.19 -20.67
C ILE A 280 -9.08 -31.35 -21.68
N MET A 281 -8.87 -31.06 -22.98
CA MET A 281 -8.82 -32.07 -24.04
C MET A 281 -7.61 -33.00 -23.87
N ALA A 282 -6.43 -32.47 -23.55
CA ALA A 282 -5.23 -33.28 -23.38
C ALA A 282 -5.32 -34.15 -22.12
N ALA A 283 -5.67 -33.57 -20.97
CA ALA A 283 -5.72 -34.29 -19.69
C ALA A 283 -6.88 -35.29 -19.67
N GLY A 284 -8.10 -34.85 -20.05
CA GLY A 284 -9.28 -35.70 -20.08
C GLY A 284 -9.18 -36.79 -21.17
N GLY A 285 -8.76 -36.42 -22.37
CA GLY A 285 -8.57 -37.36 -23.47
C GLY A 285 -7.49 -38.41 -23.18
N TYR A 286 -6.37 -37.99 -22.60
CA TYR A 286 -5.30 -38.90 -22.21
C TYR A 286 -5.70 -39.80 -21.04
N ALA A 287 -6.46 -39.33 -20.07
CA ALA A 287 -7.02 -40.13 -19.00
C ALA A 287 -8.02 -41.18 -19.53
N LEU A 288 -8.89 -40.81 -20.48
CA LEU A 288 -9.80 -41.74 -21.15
C LEU A 288 -9.03 -42.81 -21.90
N TRP A 289 -7.96 -42.47 -22.61
CA TRP A 289 -7.13 -43.43 -23.33
C TRP A 289 -6.46 -44.44 -22.38
N LEU A 290 -5.90 -43.97 -21.24
CA LEU A 290 -5.33 -44.84 -20.21
C LEU A 290 -6.39 -45.73 -19.55
N TRP A 291 -7.60 -45.20 -19.34
CA TRP A 291 -8.72 -45.99 -18.84
C TRP A 291 -9.10 -47.12 -19.80
N HIS A 292 -9.16 -46.84 -21.10
CA HIS A 292 -9.43 -47.87 -22.13
C HIS A 292 -8.36 -48.96 -22.13
N GLN A 293 -7.12 -48.64 -21.77
CA GLN A 293 -6.03 -49.62 -21.62
C GLN A 293 -6.05 -50.37 -20.27
N GLY A 294 -6.94 -49.98 -19.34
CA GLY A 294 -7.02 -50.57 -18.02
C GLY A 294 -5.92 -50.11 -17.07
N GLU A 295 -5.12 -49.07 -17.41
CA GLU A 295 -4.06 -48.52 -16.56
C GLU A 295 -4.62 -47.67 -15.41
N VAL A 296 -5.82 -47.06 -15.55
CA VAL A 296 -6.47 -46.23 -14.53
C VAL A 296 -7.96 -46.53 -14.42
N GLY A 297 -8.57 -46.27 -13.26
CA GLY A 297 -10.01 -46.40 -13.01
C GLY A 297 -10.84 -45.24 -13.59
N ALA A 298 -12.16 -45.39 -13.66
CA ALA A 298 -13.11 -44.36 -14.09
C ALA A 298 -13.03 -43.11 -13.16
N GLY A 299 -12.76 -43.32 -11.86
CA GLY A 299 -12.57 -42.25 -10.91
C GLY A 299 -11.38 -41.35 -11.22
N ALA A 300 -10.29 -41.93 -11.74
CA ALA A 300 -9.15 -41.12 -12.18
C ALA A 300 -9.52 -40.19 -13.34
N VAL A 301 -10.31 -40.68 -14.32
CA VAL A 301 -10.81 -39.84 -15.43
C VAL A 301 -11.66 -38.70 -14.93
N ALA A 302 -12.58 -38.97 -14.00
CA ALA A 302 -13.43 -37.93 -13.37
C ALA A 302 -12.61 -36.90 -12.61
N ALA A 303 -11.68 -37.36 -11.77
CA ALA A 303 -10.82 -36.49 -10.98
C ALA A 303 -9.93 -35.57 -11.85
N ILE A 304 -9.25 -36.16 -12.86
CA ILE A 304 -8.37 -35.40 -13.79
C ILE A 304 -9.15 -34.36 -14.58
N THR A 305 -10.34 -34.72 -15.06
CA THR A 305 -11.21 -33.78 -15.81
C THR A 305 -11.69 -32.66 -14.91
N ALA A 306 -12.10 -32.95 -13.67
CA ALA A 306 -12.52 -31.95 -12.70
C ALA A 306 -11.37 -31.01 -12.30
N MET A 307 -10.15 -31.54 -12.12
CA MET A 307 -8.95 -30.73 -11.89
C MET A 307 -8.67 -29.77 -13.04
N ALA A 308 -8.77 -30.23 -14.29
CA ALA A 308 -8.58 -29.40 -15.47
C ALA A 308 -9.66 -28.29 -15.58
N LEU A 309 -10.91 -28.60 -15.29
CA LEU A 309 -12.02 -27.64 -15.27
C LEU A 309 -11.83 -26.58 -14.16
N ARG A 310 -11.33 -26.94 -12.99
CA ARG A 310 -11.05 -26.00 -11.89
C ARG A 310 -9.99 -24.97 -12.27
N ILE A 311 -8.96 -25.38 -13.02
CA ILE A 311 -7.90 -24.49 -13.50
C ILE A 311 -8.47 -23.37 -14.39
N ASN A 312 -9.54 -23.61 -15.12
CA ASN A 312 -10.21 -22.58 -15.92
C ASN A 312 -10.61 -21.35 -15.08
N GLY A 313 -11.32 -21.55 -13.99
CA GLY A 313 -11.71 -20.45 -13.10
C GLY A 313 -10.52 -19.76 -12.46
N MET A 314 -9.49 -20.53 -12.07
CA MET A 314 -8.30 -19.97 -11.39
C MET A 314 -7.44 -19.13 -12.33
N SER A 315 -7.28 -19.49 -13.60
CA SER A 315 -6.43 -18.77 -14.54
C SER A 315 -6.92 -17.35 -14.81
N HIS A 316 -8.24 -17.14 -14.92
CA HIS A 316 -8.84 -15.81 -15.04
C HIS A 316 -8.61 -14.97 -13.77
N TRP A 317 -8.80 -15.57 -12.60
CA TRP A 317 -8.59 -14.90 -11.34
C TRP A 317 -7.11 -14.49 -11.15
N ILE A 318 -6.15 -15.35 -11.52
CA ILE A 318 -4.71 -15.02 -11.48
C ILE A 318 -4.40 -13.78 -12.32
N MET A 319 -4.99 -13.65 -13.51
CA MET A 319 -4.78 -12.47 -14.36
C MET A 319 -5.23 -11.19 -13.66
N TRP A 320 -6.43 -11.17 -13.08
CA TRP A 320 -6.95 -10.02 -12.33
C TRP A 320 -6.05 -9.66 -11.15
N GLN A 321 -5.62 -10.65 -10.40
CA GLN A 321 -4.71 -10.47 -9.28
C GLN A 321 -3.35 -9.91 -9.72
N MET A 322 -2.81 -10.38 -10.84
CA MET A 322 -1.56 -9.83 -11.39
C MET A 322 -1.70 -8.38 -11.82
N THR A 323 -2.79 -8.01 -12.49
CA THR A 323 -3.05 -6.62 -12.88
C THR A 323 -3.15 -5.73 -11.64
N SER A 324 -3.95 -6.12 -10.65
CA SER A 324 -4.08 -5.40 -9.38
C SER A 324 -2.75 -5.30 -8.62
N LEU A 325 -1.94 -6.36 -8.65
CA LEU A 325 -0.61 -6.37 -8.03
C LEU A 325 0.30 -5.29 -8.62
N PHE A 326 0.34 -5.16 -9.96
CA PHE A 326 1.18 -4.13 -10.60
C PHE A 326 0.68 -2.71 -10.33
N GLU A 327 -0.64 -2.50 -10.32
CA GLU A 327 -1.22 -1.19 -9.93
C GLU A 327 -0.85 -0.85 -8.47
N SER A 328 -0.97 -1.82 -7.57
CA SER A 328 -0.61 -1.65 -6.16
C SER A 328 0.89 -1.42 -5.97
N ILE A 329 1.75 -2.14 -6.70
CA ILE A 329 3.21 -1.92 -6.68
C ILE A 329 3.54 -0.50 -7.17
N GLY A 330 2.89 -0.02 -8.22
CA GLY A 330 3.05 1.37 -8.70
C GLY A 330 2.69 2.39 -7.63
N THR A 331 1.57 2.19 -6.93
CA THR A 331 1.13 3.04 -5.82
C THR A 331 2.12 3.00 -4.65
N VAL A 332 2.65 1.81 -4.32
CA VAL A 332 3.70 1.67 -3.29
C VAL A 332 4.97 2.41 -3.68
N GLN A 333 5.41 2.32 -4.94
CA GLN A 333 6.62 3.00 -5.43
C GLN A 333 6.47 4.52 -5.40
N ASP A 334 5.30 5.06 -5.78
CA ASP A 334 5.03 6.50 -5.70
C ASP A 334 5.01 6.98 -4.24
N GLY A 335 4.35 6.26 -3.35
CA GLY A 335 4.35 6.56 -1.92
C GLY A 335 5.74 6.42 -1.28
N MET A 336 6.49 5.40 -1.65
CA MET A 336 7.86 5.15 -1.18
C MET A 336 8.77 6.34 -1.50
N ALA A 337 8.67 6.93 -2.69
CA ALA A 337 9.45 8.10 -3.09
C ALA A 337 9.27 9.30 -2.12
N THR A 338 8.13 9.38 -1.46
CA THR A 338 7.82 10.41 -0.46
C THR A 338 8.20 9.96 0.96
N LEU A 339 7.82 8.73 1.33
CA LEU A 339 7.93 8.21 2.70
C LEU A 339 9.36 7.80 3.11
N THR A 340 10.27 7.61 2.14
CA THR A 340 11.67 7.29 2.43
C THR A 340 12.56 8.53 2.55
N ARG A 341 12.03 9.72 2.27
CA ARG A 341 12.79 10.97 2.45
C ARG A 341 12.91 11.26 3.94
N GLY A 342 14.15 11.38 4.41
CA GLY A 342 14.42 11.88 5.76
C GLY A 342 14.14 13.37 5.87
N PRO A 343 13.87 13.88 7.10
CA PRO A 343 13.77 15.32 7.33
C PRO A 343 15.10 16.01 7.01
N LYS A 344 15.05 17.18 6.36
CA LYS A 344 16.24 17.97 6.02
C LYS A 344 16.88 18.56 7.27
N VAL A 345 16.08 18.98 8.25
CA VAL A 345 16.52 19.52 9.55
C VAL A 345 16.32 18.44 10.60
N GLN A 346 17.37 18.02 11.26
CA GLN A 346 17.36 16.99 12.30
C GLN A 346 18.04 17.48 13.56
N ASP A 347 17.57 17.02 14.71
CA ASP A 347 18.27 17.29 15.96
C ASP A 347 19.57 16.48 15.99
N ALA A 348 20.63 17.12 16.48
CA ALA A 348 21.89 16.44 16.71
C ALA A 348 21.69 15.32 17.75
N PRO A 349 22.43 14.21 17.67
CA PRO A 349 22.28 13.09 18.62
C PRO A 349 22.50 13.50 20.10
N ASP A 350 23.25 14.57 20.32
CA ASP A 350 23.61 15.17 21.61
C ASP A 350 22.85 16.48 21.88
N ALA A 351 21.80 16.79 21.10
CA ALA A 351 21.03 18.03 21.25
C ALA A 351 20.43 18.14 22.65
N GLY A 352 20.78 19.25 23.35
CA GLY A 352 20.25 19.57 24.66
C GLY A 352 18.87 20.24 24.58
N VAL A 353 18.30 20.51 25.76
CA VAL A 353 17.11 21.36 25.90
C VAL A 353 17.54 22.80 25.97
N LEU A 354 16.93 23.72 25.20
CA LEU A 354 17.18 25.14 25.28
C LEU A 354 16.77 25.69 26.67
N VAL A 355 17.68 26.34 27.35
CA VAL A 355 17.44 27.01 28.64
C VAL A 355 17.48 28.53 28.42
N THR A 356 16.32 29.15 28.46
CA THR A 356 16.23 30.62 28.29
C THR A 356 16.37 31.35 29.63
N SER A 357 17.23 32.38 29.68
CA SER A 357 17.45 33.21 30.85
C SER A 357 17.00 34.65 30.64
N GLY A 358 17.16 35.19 29.45
CA GLY A 358 16.85 36.58 29.15
C GLY A 358 16.32 36.82 27.77
N GLY A 359 16.52 35.89 26.85
CA GLY A 359 16.07 35.99 25.47
C GLY A 359 16.97 36.86 24.58
N ALA A 360 18.29 36.89 24.86
CA ALA A 360 19.25 37.49 23.93
C ALA A 360 19.37 36.66 22.68
N VAL A 361 19.34 37.29 21.49
CA VAL A 361 19.46 36.56 20.20
C VAL A 361 20.65 37.13 19.43
N THR A 362 21.54 36.24 18.96
CA THR A 362 22.71 36.62 18.17
C THR A 362 22.74 35.86 16.87
N PHE A 363 22.80 36.54 15.73
CA PHE A 363 23.17 36.04 14.44
C PHE A 363 24.66 36.39 14.22
N ASP A 364 25.48 35.41 13.94
CA ASP A 364 26.92 35.57 13.80
C ASP A 364 27.34 35.10 12.41
N ASN A 365 27.59 36.04 11.50
CA ASN A 365 28.03 35.83 10.13
C ASN A 365 27.15 34.83 9.35
N VAL A 366 25.82 34.93 9.49
CA VAL A 366 24.84 33.98 8.93
C VAL A 366 24.66 34.19 7.44
N SER A 367 24.88 33.13 6.67
CA SER A 367 24.54 33.05 5.24
C SER A 367 23.54 31.94 4.98
N PHE A 368 22.61 32.19 4.06
CA PHE A 368 21.57 31.23 3.72
C PHE A 368 21.01 31.46 2.32
N ASN A 369 20.75 30.35 1.64
CA ASN A 369 20.04 30.31 0.37
C ASN A 369 18.93 29.24 0.37
N TYR A 370 17.88 29.44 -0.41
CA TYR A 370 16.88 28.40 -0.72
C TYR A 370 17.32 27.64 -1.98
N ASN A 371 17.58 26.34 -1.88
CA ASN A 371 17.89 25.42 -3.01
C ASN A 371 19.11 25.79 -3.86
N GLY A 372 20.06 26.62 -3.38
CA GLY A 372 21.32 26.90 -4.09
C GLY A 372 21.26 27.94 -5.22
N GLU A 373 20.08 28.50 -5.53
CA GLU A 373 19.93 29.38 -6.71
C GLU A 373 20.17 30.87 -6.41
N ARG A 374 19.82 31.37 -5.25
CA ARG A 374 19.97 32.78 -4.87
C ARG A 374 20.26 32.92 -3.39
N GLN A 375 21.38 33.56 -3.08
CA GLN A 375 21.73 33.93 -1.73
C GLN A 375 20.70 34.96 -1.20
N VAL A 376 20.07 34.64 -0.08
CA VAL A 376 19.04 35.48 0.56
C VAL A 376 19.62 36.26 1.71
N LEU A 377 20.52 35.62 2.48
CA LEU A 377 21.31 36.27 3.53
C LEU A 377 22.78 36.00 3.23
N ASP A 378 23.62 37.06 3.37
CA ASP A 378 25.05 37.04 3.11
C ASP A 378 25.80 37.64 4.26
N GLY A 379 26.40 36.82 5.12
CA GLY A 379 27.23 37.25 6.24
C GLY A 379 26.51 38.13 7.25
N LEU A 380 25.20 37.91 7.47
CA LEU A 380 24.41 38.73 8.38
C LEU A 380 24.87 38.54 9.83
N SER A 381 25.25 39.68 10.48
CA SER A 381 25.52 39.73 11.92
C SER A 381 24.57 40.68 12.59
N LEU A 382 23.87 40.20 13.62
CA LEU A 382 22.88 40.96 14.39
C LEU A 382 22.90 40.49 15.84
N ASN A 383 22.92 41.47 16.78
CA ASN A 383 22.86 41.16 18.20
C ASN A 383 21.65 41.87 18.82
N ILE A 384 20.75 41.10 19.42
CA ILE A 384 19.52 41.56 20.09
C ILE A 384 19.68 41.33 21.59
N ARG A 385 19.54 42.39 22.38
CA ARG A 385 19.64 42.32 23.83
C ARG A 385 18.36 41.79 24.49
N PRO A 386 18.44 41.25 25.69
CA PRO A 386 17.26 40.87 26.44
C PRO A 386 16.26 42.03 26.55
N GLY A 387 14.97 41.74 26.22
CA GLY A 387 13.88 42.71 26.27
C GLY A 387 13.88 43.77 25.16
N GLU A 388 14.82 43.74 24.24
CA GLU A 388 14.89 44.69 23.13
C GLU A 388 13.79 44.46 22.11
N LYS A 389 13.17 45.58 21.61
CA LYS A 389 12.20 45.54 20.52
C LYS A 389 12.86 45.96 19.22
N ILE A 390 12.86 45.08 18.23
CA ILE A 390 13.49 45.33 16.95
C ILE A 390 12.44 45.37 15.83
N GLY A 391 12.55 46.40 14.96
CA GLY A 391 11.79 46.51 13.73
C GLY A 391 12.63 46.03 12.53
N LEU A 392 12.16 45.03 11.80
CA LEU A 392 12.76 44.57 10.52
C LEU A 392 12.12 45.32 9.35
N VAL A 393 12.86 46.22 8.71
CA VAL A 393 12.40 47.06 7.60
C VAL A 393 13.17 46.67 6.32
N GLY A 394 12.47 46.57 5.19
CA GLY A 394 13.08 46.28 3.91
C GLY A 394 12.03 45.96 2.83
N ARG A 395 12.47 45.97 1.56
CA ARG A 395 11.62 45.64 0.42
C ARG A 395 11.07 44.21 0.53
N SER A 396 10.00 43.92 -0.23
CA SER A 396 9.55 42.52 -0.39
C SER A 396 10.68 41.68 -0.96
N GLY A 397 10.92 40.48 -0.43
CA GLY A 397 12.04 39.61 -0.81
C GLY A 397 13.41 39.93 -0.15
N ALA A 398 13.50 40.90 0.76
CA ALA A 398 14.75 41.27 1.46
C ALA A 398 15.18 40.29 2.56
N GLY A 399 14.57 39.13 2.69
CA GLY A 399 14.97 38.09 3.66
C GLY A 399 14.36 38.21 5.06
N LYS A 400 13.40 39.14 5.30
CA LYS A 400 12.80 39.33 6.64
C LYS A 400 12.14 38.06 7.21
N SER A 401 11.29 37.40 6.41
CA SER A 401 10.64 36.14 6.80
C SER A 401 11.66 34.99 6.90
N THR A 402 12.71 35.01 6.08
CA THR A 402 13.80 34.03 6.13
C THR A 402 14.53 34.08 7.44
N LEU A 403 14.83 35.30 7.96
CA LEU A 403 15.45 35.48 9.25
C LEU A 403 14.65 34.82 10.38
N ILE A 404 13.33 35.01 10.41
CA ILE A 404 12.43 34.38 11.38
C ILE A 404 12.38 32.86 11.21
N ASN A 405 12.32 32.40 9.99
CA ASN A 405 12.34 30.96 9.70
C ASN A 405 13.63 30.28 10.16
N LEU A 406 14.77 30.94 10.02
CA LEU A 406 16.05 30.46 10.51
C LEU A 406 16.13 30.49 12.04
N LEU A 407 15.60 31.53 12.70
CA LEU A 407 15.51 31.59 14.16
C LEU A 407 14.66 30.47 14.76
N LEU A 408 13.56 30.07 14.05
CA LEU A 408 12.70 28.94 14.42
C LEU A 408 13.30 27.60 13.98
N ARG A 409 14.48 27.62 13.35
CA ARG A 409 15.15 26.45 12.80
C ARG A 409 14.22 25.60 11.91
N PHE A 410 13.44 26.26 11.03
CA PHE A 410 12.74 25.58 9.93
C PHE A 410 13.69 25.21 8.80
N TYR A 411 14.85 25.86 8.76
CA TYR A 411 15.99 25.59 7.88
C TYR A 411 17.26 25.73 8.72
N ASP A 412 18.28 24.93 8.41
CA ASP A 412 19.62 25.15 8.95
C ASP A 412 20.35 26.19 8.09
N VAL A 413 21.28 26.96 8.68
CA VAL A 413 22.09 27.96 7.99
C VAL A 413 23.15 27.28 7.09
N ASP A 414 23.53 27.92 5.99
CA ASP A 414 24.63 27.41 5.13
C ASP A 414 26.00 27.69 5.79
N SER A 415 26.13 28.83 6.46
CA SER A 415 27.31 29.20 7.25
C SER A 415 26.97 30.19 8.35
N GLY A 416 27.85 30.34 9.34
CA GLY A 416 27.59 31.11 10.54
C GLY A 416 26.80 30.34 11.59
N GLN A 417 26.27 31.01 12.58
CA GLN A 417 25.52 30.41 13.68
C GLN A 417 24.47 31.36 14.25
N ILE A 418 23.41 30.82 14.83
CA ILE A 418 22.38 31.59 15.55
C ILE A 418 22.35 31.07 16.98
N ARG A 419 22.40 32.02 17.93
CA ARG A 419 22.41 31.69 19.35
C ARG A 419 21.25 32.37 20.08
N ILE A 420 20.69 31.68 21.07
CA ILE A 420 19.75 32.24 22.05
C ILE A 420 20.37 32.07 23.43
N ASP A 421 20.52 33.16 24.16
CA ASP A 421 21.20 33.23 25.48
C ASP A 421 22.56 32.49 25.45
N GLY A 422 23.33 32.68 24.35
CA GLY A 422 24.65 32.06 24.14
C GLY A 422 24.64 30.61 23.67
N GLN A 423 23.50 29.93 23.65
CA GLN A 423 23.36 28.55 23.20
C GLN A 423 23.06 28.53 21.70
N ASP A 424 23.84 27.74 20.93
CA ASP A 424 23.63 27.56 19.49
C ASP A 424 22.36 26.73 19.24
N ILE A 425 21.43 27.27 18.44
CA ILE A 425 20.16 26.62 18.14
C ILE A 425 20.34 25.33 17.31
N ALA A 426 21.49 25.12 16.68
CA ALA A 426 21.81 23.86 15.97
C ALA A 426 22.04 22.69 16.93
N HIS A 427 22.44 22.95 18.17
CA HIS A 427 22.74 21.95 19.19
C HIS A 427 21.67 21.81 20.27
N VAL A 428 20.49 22.39 20.07
CA VAL A 428 19.32 22.19 20.94
C VAL A 428 18.20 21.49 20.18
N THR A 429 17.28 20.84 20.90
CA THR A 429 16.14 20.18 20.28
C THR A 429 15.17 21.20 19.70
N GLN A 430 14.64 20.95 18.50
CA GLN A 430 13.68 21.82 17.82
C GLN A 430 12.44 22.09 18.68
N ASP A 431 11.97 21.09 19.42
CA ASP A 431 10.82 21.24 20.30
C ASP A 431 11.07 22.21 21.45
N SER A 432 12.25 22.13 22.09
CA SER A 432 12.61 23.07 23.14
C SER A 432 12.79 24.50 22.62
N LEU A 433 13.39 24.63 21.44
CA LEU A 433 13.58 25.93 20.78
C LEU A 433 12.22 26.58 20.45
N ARG A 434 11.33 25.86 19.80
CA ARG A 434 10.03 26.39 19.35
C ARG A 434 9.07 26.64 20.51
N SER A 435 9.16 25.87 21.59
CA SER A 435 8.36 26.11 22.80
C SER A 435 8.77 27.37 23.54
N ALA A 436 10.02 27.84 23.38
CA ALA A 436 10.53 29.06 23.98
C ALA A 436 10.21 30.34 23.18
N ILE A 437 9.69 30.20 21.94
CA ILE A 437 9.44 31.31 21.00
C ILE A 437 7.94 31.45 20.75
N GLY A 438 7.33 32.56 21.10
CA GLY A 438 5.98 32.92 20.68
C GLY A 438 5.99 33.58 19.30
N MET A 439 5.24 33.02 18.34
CA MET A 439 5.13 33.59 17.00
C MET A 439 3.68 33.98 16.67
N VAL A 440 3.53 35.19 16.14
CA VAL A 440 2.26 35.66 15.56
C VAL A 440 2.44 35.73 14.06
N THR A 441 1.66 34.92 13.31
CA THR A 441 1.71 34.87 11.85
C THR A 441 0.86 35.96 11.22
N GLN A 442 1.23 36.42 10.04
CA GLN A 442 0.46 37.39 9.28
C GLN A 442 -0.89 36.76 8.77
N ASP A 443 -0.86 35.50 8.34
CA ASP A 443 -2.04 34.75 7.92
C ASP A 443 -2.53 33.92 9.10
N THR A 444 -3.77 34.17 9.54
CA THR A 444 -4.42 33.40 10.60
C THR A 444 -5.14 32.19 10.00
N SER A 445 -4.54 31.01 10.08
CA SER A 445 -5.20 29.77 9.77
C SER A 445 -5.64 29.05 11.05
N LEU A 446 -6.92 28.68 11.12
CA LEU A 446 -7.44 27.91 12.23
C LEU A 446 -7.48 26.43 11.84
N LEU A 447 -7.10 25.56 12.78
CA LEU A 447 -7.33 24.15 12.63
C LEU A 447 -8.82 23.86 12.73
N HIS A 448 -9.30 22.85 12.02
CA HIS A 448 -10.71 22.42 12.08
C HIS A 448 -11.03 21.71 13.41
N ARG A 449 -11.04 22.53 14.47
CA ARG A 449 -11.27 22.15 15.88
C ARG A 449 -12.12 23.22 16.54
N SER A 450 -12.48 23.02 17.81
CA SER A 450 -13.18 24.06 18.57
C SER A 450 -12.33 25.34 18.68
N ILE A 451 -12.98 26.49 18.85
CA ILE A 451 -12.28 27.78 19.10
C ILE A 451 -11.39 27.65 20.33
N ARG A 452 -11.88 27.00 21.38
CA ARG A 452 -11.14 26.71 22.60
C ARG A 452 -9.84 25.95 22.31
N ASP A 453 -9.89 24.88 21.51
CA ASP A 453 -8.72 24.06 21.17
C ASP A 453 -7.73 24.82 20.29
N ASN A 454 -8.20 25.72 19.44
CA ASN A 454 -7.34 26.60 18.64
C ASN A 454 -6.60 27.60 19.52
N ILE A 455 -7.26 28.22 20.51
CA ILE A 455 -6.62 29.15 21.43
C ILE A 455 -5.64 28.43 22.37
N ALA A 456 -6.02 27.26 22.87
CA ALA A 456 -5.19 26.43 23.74
C ALA A 456 -4.05 25.70 23.02
N TYR A 457 -3.98 25.76 21.68
CA TYR A 457 -3.04 24.94 20.90
C TYR A 457 -1.57 25.15 21.28
N GLY A 458 -1.17 26.41 21.56
CA GLY A 458 0.18 26.75 22.01
C GLY A 458 0.47 26.35 23.46
N ARG A 459 -0.55 26.09 24.27
CA ARG A 459 -0.45 25.71 25.67
C ARG A 459 -1.58 24.77 26.06
N PRO A 460 -1.46 23.47 25.77
CA PRO A 460 -2.55 22.47 25.96
C PRO A 460 -3.05 22.38 27.41
N ASP A 461 -2.17 22.63 28.39
CA ASP A 461 -2.47 22.56 29.83
C ASP A 461 -3.03 23.89 30.40
N ALA A 462 -3.39 24.86 29.54
CA ALA A 462 -3.93 26.14 30.01
C ALA A 462 -5.31 25.95 30.65
N SER A 463 -5.52 26.60 31.80
CA SER A 463 -6.81 26.61 32.47
C SER A 463 -7.86 27.39 31.68
N ASP A 464 -9.15 27.11 31.90
CA ASP A 464 -10.26 27.81 31.23
C ASP A 464 -10.21 29.32 31.46
N ALA A 465 -9.76 29.78 32.64
CA ALA A 465 -9.59 31.17 32.93
C ALA A 465 -8.49 31.83 32.08
N GLN A 466 -7.38 31.12 31.86
CA GLN A 466 -6.30 31.57 30.97
C GLN A 466 -6.72 31.62 29.51
N ILE A 467 -7.47 30.62 29.05
CA ILE A 467 -8.00 30.59 27.68
C ILE A 467 -8.97 31.73 27.43
N ARG A 468 -9.90 32.01 28.39
CA ARG A 468 -10.84 33.14 28.30
C ARG A 468 -10.11 34.49 28.32
N SER A 469 -9.08 34.63 29.16
CA SER A 469 -8.26 35.85 29.21
C SER A 469 -7.51 36.09 27.89
N ALA A 470 -6.96 35.00 27.28
CA ALA A 470 -6.29 35.11 26.00
C ALA A 470 -7.24 35.43 24.83
N ALA A 471 -8.50 34.98 24.92
CA ALA A 471 -9.53 35.30 23.94
C ALA A 471 -10.09 36.73 24.05
N ALA A 472 -9.92 37.39 25.19
CA ALA A 472 -10.41 38.74 25.46
C ALA A 472 -9.39 39.83 25.08
N ASN A 473 -8.10 39.47 24.97
CA ASN A 473 -6.99 40.35 24.58
C ASN A 473 -6.79 40.34 23.05
#